data_078f73262a05de448f28228db30ad7df
#
_entry.id   078f73262a05de448f28228db30ad7df
#
_cell.length_a   1.000
_cell.length_b   1.000
_cell.length_c   1.000
_cell.angle_alpha   90.00
_cell.angle_beta   90.00
_cell.angle_gamma   90.00
#
_symmetry.space_group_name_H-M   'P 1'
#
loop_
_entity.id
_entity.type
_entity.pdbx_description
1 polymer ?
#
loop_
_entity_poly.entity_id
_entity_poly.type
_entity_poly.pdbx_seq_one_letter_code
_entity_poly.pdbx_strand_id
1 'polypeptide(L)'
;PQRYGILNRAVFYVSRLISSQKERDFENTEYDDIKRVYSIWVCMNMEENSLSHIHLVKDDLVGYHDWRGKLDLFNIVMIGLAKELPGQGEQYELHRLLGALFAEGLTAGERLNIIKEEYDIPIEQTIEQEVDVMCNLSQGIKETGIAEGRAEEIIETGYEFGLSEQDILERLQKKLSI
;
A
#
# COMPACT_ATOMS: atom_id res chain seq x y z
N PRO A 1 -12.33 3.25 -6.74
CA PRO A 1 -12.44 2.46 -5.51
C PRO A 1 -12.06 1.01 -5.80
N GLN A 2 -11.20 0.43 -4.96
CA GLN A 2 -10.80 -0.97 -5.13
C GLN A 2 -12.03 -1.87 -4.91
N ARG A 3 -12.28 -2.80 -5.85
CA ARG A 3 -13.43 -3.74 -5.79
C ARG A 3 -13.22 -4.90 -4.78
N TYR A 4 -12.09 -4.93 -4.05
CA TYR A 4 -11.74 -5.99 -3.11
C TYR A 4 -11.12 -5.43 -1.83
N GLY A 5 -11.25 -6.18 -0.73
CA GLY A 5 -10.62 -5.85 0.54
C GLY A 5 -9.09 -5.98 0.44
N ILE A 6 -8.37 -4.89 0.72
CA ILE A 6 -6.90 -4.86 0.67
C ILE A 6 -6.27 -5.90 1.60
N LEU A 7 -6.90 -6.18 2.74
CA LEU A 7 -6.43 -7.19 3.68
C LEU A 7 -6.41 -8.59 3.05
N ASN A 8 -7.44 -8.96 2.28
CA ASN A 8 -7.48 -10.25 1.59
C ASN A 8 -6.33 -10.39 0.60
N ARG A 9 -5.99 -9.30 -0.09
CA ARG A 9 -4.82 -9.25 -0.97
C ARG A 9 -3.52 -9.43 -0.19
N ALA A 10 -3.36 -8.75 0.94
CA ALA A 10 -2.18 -8.87 1.79
C ALA A 10 -2.01 -10.31 2.31
N VAL A 11 -3.09 -10.94 2.79
CA VAL A 11 -3.10 -12.35 3.22
C VAL A 11 -2.65 -13.28 2.08
N PHE A 12 -3.17 -13.08 0.87
CA PHE A 12 -2.78 -13.88 -0.29
C PHE A 12 -1.27 -13.77 -0.60
N TYR A 13 -0.72 -12.54 -0.58
CA TYR A 13 0.70 -12.34 -0.86
C TYR A 13 1.62 -12.94 0.20
N VAL A 14 1.30 -12.77 1.50
CA VAL A 14 2.08 -13.38 2.59
C VAL A 14 2.07 -14.90 2.48
N SER A 15 0.90 -15.48 2.23
CA SER A 15 0.76 -16.94 2.04
C SER A 15 1.61 -17.45 0.88
N ARG A 16 1.64 -16.72 -0.24
CA ARG A 16 2.51 -17.03 -1.38
C ARG A 16 3.99 -16.94 -1.02
N LEU A 17 4.41 -15.91 -0.30
CA LEU A 17 5.80 -15.73 0.12
C LEU A 17 6.25 -16.85 1.06
N ILE A 18 5.39 -17.28 1.99
CA ILE A 18 5.68 -18.43 2.86
C ILE A 18 5.78 -19.70 2.04
N SER A 19 4.80 -19.98 1.18
CA SER A 19 4.77 -21.19 0.34
C SER A 19 5.95 -21.25 -0.63
N SER A 20 6.39 -20.12 -1.17
CA SER A 20 7.50 -20.08 -2.14
C SER A 20 8.87 -20.33 -1.53
N GLN A 21 8.99 -20.46 -0.22
CA GLN A 21 10.25 -20.81 0.44
C GLN A 21 10.59 -22.31 0.26
N LYS A 22 9.56 -23.15 0.07
CA LYS A 22 9.80 -24.56 -0.22
C LYS A 22 10.58 -24.72 -1.53
N GLU A 23 11.57 -25.58 -1.55
CA GLU A 23 12.50 -25.84 -2.67
C GLU A 23 13.47 -24.68 -2.99
N ARG A 24 13.26 -23.50 -2.41
CA ARG A 24 14.19 -22.39 -2.52
C ARG A 24 15.04 -22.21 -1.28
N ASP A 25 14.42 -22.22 -0.10
CA ASP A 25 15.06 -21.95 1.19
C ASP A 25 15.15 -23.21 2.07
N PHE A 26 14.31 -24.21 1.84
CA PHE A 26 14.34 -25.52 2.50
C PHE A 26 13.80 -26.63 1.58
N GLU A 27 14.23 -27.88 1.82
CA GLU A 27 13.85 -29.05 1.03
C GLU A 27 13.13 -30.11 1.89
N ASN A 28 12.50 -31.06 1.24
CA ASN A 28 11.87 -32.24 1.87
C ASN A 28 10.91 -31.87 3.02
N THR A 29 11.25 -32.26 4.26
CA THR A 29 10.44 -32.10 5.46
C THR A 29 11.03 -31.12 6.47
N GLU A 30 11.98 -30.28 6.05
CA GLU A 30 12.68 -29.31 6.90
C GLU A 30 11.84 -28.04 7.14
N TYR A 31 10.56 -28.22 7.52
CA TYR A 31 9.62 -27.13 7.75
C TYR A 31 10.01 -26.17 8.90
N ASP A 32 10.92 -26.60 9.79
CA ASP A 32 11.45 -25.75 10.85
C ASP A 32 12.35 -24.62 10.32
N ASP A 33 12.82 -24.74 9.07
CA ASP A 33 13.66 -23.74 8.40
C ASP A 33 12.84 -22.63 7.71
N ILE A 34 11.52 -22.72 7.74
CA ILE A 34 10.64 -21.64 7.26
C ILE A 34 11.02 -20.34 7.97
N LYS A 35 11.30 -19.33 7.16
CA LYS A 35 11.62 -17.99 7.61
C LYS A 35 10.36 -17.15 7.79
N ARG A 36 10.44 -16.25 8.74
CA ARG A 36 9.44 -15.23 9.03
C ARG A 36 9.22 -14.31 7.83
N VAL A 37 7.97 -14.03 7.50
CA VAL A 37 7.60 -13.10 6.43
C VAL A 37 6.89 -11.89 7.04
N TYR A 38 7.35 -10.71 6.66
CA TYR A 38 6.68 -9.45 6.93
C TYR A 38 6.21 -8.84 5.61
N SER A 39 4.92 -8.50 5.53
CA SER A 39 4.35 -7.75 4.42
C SER A 39 3.83 -6.42 4.97
N ILE A 40 4.47 -5.33 4.56
CA ILE A 40 4.16 -3.98 5.04
C ILE A 40 3.39 -3.25 3.93
N TRP A 41 2.24 -2.71 4.30
CA TRP A 41 1.32 -1.99 3.41
C TRP A 41 1.14 -0.57 3.89
N VAL A 42 1.50 0.38 3.04
CA VAL A 42 1.23 1.80 3.27
C VAL A 42 -0.01 2.17 2.47
N CYS A 43 -1.09 2.48 3.17
CA CYS A 43 -2.40 2.82 2.60
C CYS A 43 -2.62 4.32 2.72
N MET A 44 -2.67 5.01 1.59
CA MET A 44 -2.80 6.46 1.53
C MET A 44 -4.26 6.89 1.49
N ASN A 45 -4.52 8.16 1.83
CA ASN A 45 -5.84 8.78 1.77
C ASN A 45 -6.88 8.07 2.64
N MET A 46 -6.47 7.57 3.80
CA MET A 46 -7.36 6.99 4.79
C MET A 46 -8.11 8.08 5.54
N GLU A 47 -9.20 7.71 6.21
CA GLU A 47 -9.95 8.64 7.07
C GLU A 47 -9.13 9.06 8.29
N GLU A 48 -8.38 8.10 8.86
CA GLU A 48 -7.56 8.30 10.05
C GLU A 48 -6.20 7.63 9.91
N ASN A 49 -5.21 8.15 10.65
CA ASN A 49 -3.91 7.49 10.80
C ASN A 49 -4.07 6.22 11.65
N SER A 50 -3.55 5.11 11.15
CA SER A 50 -3.68 3.82 11.82
C SER A 50 -2.45 2.93 11.60
N LEU A 51 -2.15 2.10 12.59
CA LEU A 51 -1.12 1.07 12.52
C LEU A 51 -1.70 -0.23 13.06
N SER A 52 -1.76 -1.26 12.22
CA SER A 52 -2.29 -2.57 12.59
C SER A 52 -1.28 -3.67 12.28
N HIS A 53 -1.09 -4.58 13.22
CA HIS A 53 -0.30 -5.79 13.03
C HIS A 53 -1.24 -7.00 13.05
N ILE A 54 -1.28 -7.74 11.95
CA ILE A 54 -2.08 -8.96 11.79
C ILE A 54 -1.11 -10.15 11.76
N HIS A 55 -1.32 -11.09 12.65
CA HIS A 55 -0.46 -12.25 12.83
C HIS A 55 -1.26 -13.47 13.29
N LEU A 56 -0.63 -14.65 13.30
CA LEU A 56 -1.25 -15.89 13.80
C LEU A 56 -1.19 -15.93 15.32
N VAL A 57 -2.30 -16.36 15.92
CA VAL A 57 -2.44 -16.64 17.36
C VAL A 57 -2.91 -18.07 17.56
N LYS A 58 -2.51 -18.69 18.66
CA LYS A 58 -3.01 -20.00 19.09
C LYS A 58 -4.01 -19.82 20.22
N ASP A 59 -5.21 -20.35 20.03
CA ASP A 59 -6.22 -20.45 21.06
C ASP A 59 -6.37 -21.91 21.51
N ASP A 60 -6.23 -22.18 22.81
CA ASP A 60 -6.47 -23.51 23.37
C ASP A 60 -7.96 -23.68 23.68
N LEU A 61 -8.70 -24.28 22.75
CA LEU A 61 -10.15 -24.46 22.88
C LEU A 61 -10.52 -25.58 23.87
N VAL A 62 -9.69 -26.64 23.94
CA VAL A 62 -9.87 -27.75 24.88
C VAL A 62 -8.50 -28.29 25.29
N GLY A 63 -8.21 -28.19 26.57
CA GLY A 63 -6.93 -28.65 27.12
C GLY A 63 -5.72 -27.82 26.57
N TYR A 64 -4.53 -28.14 27.06
CA TYR A 64 -3.31 -27.51 26.63
C TYR A 64 -2.36 -28.53 26.00
N HIS A 65 -1.75 -28.16 24.89
CA HIS A 65 -0.64 -28.89 24.28
C HIS A 65 0.39 -27.92 23.73
N ASP A 66 1.66 -28.18 24.04
CA ASP A 66 2.77 -27.40 23.49
C ASP A 66 3.15 -27.91 22.09
N TRP A 67 2.49 -27.35 21.08
CA TRP A 67 2.78 -27.61 19.68
C TRP A 67 4.12 -27.01 19.31
N ARG A 68 5.08 -27.85 18.92
CA ARG A 68 6.36 -27.36 18.43
C ARG A 68 6.19 -26.60 17.12
N GLY A 69 6.91 -25.49 16.96
CA GLY A 69 6.90 -24.70 15.75
C GLY A 69 6.89 -23.19 16.04
N LYS A 70 6.79 -22.40 14.97
CA LYS A 70 6.82 -20.94 15.02
C LYS A 70 5.45 -20.38 14.61
N LEU A 71 4.82 -19.57 15.46
CA LEU A 71 3.57 -18.86 15.12
C LEU A 71 3.86 -17.52 14.43
N ASP A 72 5.05 -16.99 14.61
CA ASP A 72 5.45 -15.67 14.11
C ASP A 72 5.93 -15.65 12.65
N LEU A 73 5.58 -16.69 11.89
CA LEU A 73 5.94 -16.80 10.47
C LEU A 73 5.17 -15.85 9.56
N PHE A 74 3.94 -15.53 9.93
CA PHE A 74 2.99 -14.75 9.15
C PHE A 74 2.75 -13.39 9.80
N ASN A 75 3.21 -12.31 9.14
CA ASN A 75 3.04 -10.96 9.67
C ASN A 75 2.61 -10.01 8.56
N ILE A 76 1.51 -9.29 8.77
CA ILE A 76 1.06 -8.20 7.92
C ILE A 76 1.03 -6.94 8.77
N VAL A 77 1.70 -5.88 8.31
CA VAL A 77 1.65 -4.56 8.93
C VAL A 77 0.89 -3.63 7.99
N MET A 78 -0.23 -3.09 8.46
CA MET A 78 -1.04 -2.13 7.73
C MET A 78 -0.82 -0.75 8.33
N ILE A 79 -0.33 0.19 7.54
CA ILE A 79 -0.10 1.59 7.92
C ILE A 79 -1.08 2.45 7.14
N GLY A 80 -2.07 2.99 7.82
CA GLY A 80 -3.03 3.92 7.24
C GLY A 80 -2.53 5.35 7.40
N LEU A 81 -2.39 6.08 6.29
CA LEU A 81 -2.02 7.49 6.28
C LEU A 81 -3.25 8.34 5.94
N ALA A 82 -3.63 9.21 6.85
CA ALA A 82 -4.67 10.22 6.60
C ALA A 82 -4.21 11.22 5.54
N LYS A 83 -5.17 11.97 4.97
CA LYS A 83 -4.86 13.00 3.97
C LYS A 83 -4.02 14.13 4.55
N GLU A 84 -4.28 14.49 5.81
CA GLU A 84 -3.56 15.54 6.52
C GLU A 84 -2.43 14.94 7.34
N LEU A 85 -1.29 15.65 7.38
CA LEU A 85 -0.18 15.25 8.22
C LEU A 85 -0.59 15.36 9.69
N PRO A 86 -0.33 14.31 10.51
CA PRO A 86 -0.53 14.41 11.94
C PRO A 86 0.44 15.44 12.55
N GLY A 87 0.04 16.02 13.68
CA GLY A 87 0.91 16.89 14.48
C GLY A 87 2.15 16.12 14.98
N GLN A 88 3.16 16.88 15.41
CA GLN A 88 4.33 16.30 16.05
C GLN A 88 3.92 15.64 17.38
N GLY A 89 4.27 14.36 17.52
CA GLY A 89 3.99 13.59 18.74
C GLY A 89 4.44 12.15 18.57
N GLU A 90 5.00 11.56 19.62
CA GLU A 90 5.58 10.21 19.61
C GLU A 90 4.64 9.14 19.04
N GLN A 91 3.34 9.29 19.27
CA GLN A 91 2.34 8.31 18.80
C GLN A 91 2.23 8.23 17.28
N TYR A 92 2.46 9.34 16.56
CA TYR A 92 2.29 9.44 15.11
C TYR A 92 3.59 9.75 14.37
N GLU A 93 4.74 9.59 15.00
CA GLU A 93 6.04 9.88 14.40
C GLU A 93 6.25 9.16 13.06
N LEU A 94 5.97 7.85 13.02
CA LEU A 94 6.04 7.06 11.78
C LEU A 94 5.06 7.58 10.70
N HIS A 95 3.83 7.91 11.09
CA HIS A 95 2.81 8.41 10.16
C HIS A 95 3.19 9.78 9.62
N ARG A 96 3.79 10.64 10.46
CA ARG A 96 4.26 11.95 10.04
C ARG A 96 5.43 11.84 9.06
N LEU A 97 6.40 10.97 9.33
CA LEU A 97 7.52 10.72 8.40
C LEU A 97 7.03 10.16 7.06
N LEU A 98 6.22 9.10 7.08
CA LEU A 98 5.69 8.52 5.85
C LEU A 98 4.72 9.47 5.14
N GLY A 99 3.91 10.21 5.90
CA GLY A 99 3.04 11.26 5.36
C GLY A 99 3.84 12.37 4.69
N ALA A 100 4.94 12.81 5.28
CA ALA A 100 5.83 13.78 4.65
C ALA A 100 6.39 13.27 3.31
N LEU A 101 6.70 11.97 3.22
CA LEU A 101 7.17 11.35 1.97
C LEU A 101 6.08 11.21 0.91
N PHE A 102 4.85 10.87 1.29
CA PHE A 102 3.80 10.43 0.37
C PHE A 102 2.60 11.38 0.26
N ALA A 103 2.44 12.39 1.15
CA ALA A 103 1.29 13.29 1.11
C ALA A 103 1.25 14.10 -0.21
N GLU A 104 0.10 14.16 -0.85
CA GLU A 104 -0.08 14.83 -2.14
C GLU A 104 -0.01 16.38 -2.06
N GLY A 105 -0.23 16.95 -0.88
CA GLY A 105 -0.34 18.39 -0.68
C GLY A 105 0.97 19.14 -0.39
N LEU A 106 2.10 18.42 -0.26
CA LEU A 106 3.40 19.01 0.07
C LEU A 106 4.26 19.16 -1.18
N THR A 107 4.93 20.30 -1.29
CA THR A 107 5.99 20.50 -2.27
C THR A 107 7.25 19.70 -1.89
N ALA A 108 8.12 19.41 -2.86
CA ALA A 108 9.38 18.71 -2.59
C ALA A 108 10.21 19.42 -1.51
N GLY A 109 10.30 20.74 -1.55
CA GLY A 109 11.01 21.52 -0.54
C GLY A 109 10.44 21.40 0.87
N GLU A 110 9.11 21.41 1.03
CA GLU A 110 8.44 21.20 2.33
C GLU A 110 8.69 19.80 2.88
N ARG A 111 8.66 18.78 2.03
CA ARG A 111 8.97 17.38 2.40
C ARG A 111 10.37 17.26 2.93
N LEU A 112 11.34 17.75 2.15
CA LEU A 112 12.76 17.68 2.50
C LEU A 112 13.05 18.44 3.79
N ASN A 113 12.40 19.59 4.00
CA ASN A 113 12.53 20.35 5.23
C ASN A 113 12.02 19.57 6.45
N ILE A 114 10.86 18.91 6.36
CA ILE A 114 10.33 18.08 7.44
C ILE A 114 11.29 16.92 7.74
N ILE A 115 11.76 16.21 6.71
CA ILE A 115 12.64 15.04 6.86
C ILE A 115 13.97 15.44 7.51
N LYS A 116 14.52 16.58 7.12
CA LYS A 116 15.79 17.07 7.63
C LYS A 116 15.67 17.64 9.05
N GLU A 117 14.73 18.54 9.27
CA GLU A 117 14.65 19.29 10.53
C GLU A 117 13.99 18.51 11.67
N GLU A 118 13.04 17.61 11.34
CA GLU A 118 12.32 16.85 12.37
C GLU A 118 12.96 15.47 12.63
N TYR A 119 13.60 14.85 11.63
CA TYR A 119 14.11 13.47 11.72
C TYR A 119 15.63 13.39 11.64
N ASP A 120 16.32 14.52 11.48
CA ASP A 120 17.79 14.59 11.37
C ASP A 120 18.36 13.61 10.31
N ILE A 121 17.58 13.36 9.26
CA ILE A 121 18.00 12.50 8.15
C ILE A 121 18.85 13.35 7.20
N PRO A 122 20.12 13.00 6.99
CA PRO A 122 20.97 13.73 6.08
C PRO A 122 20.44 13.60 4.64
N ILE A 123 20.14 14.75 4.02
CA ILE A 123 19.65 14.79 2.65
C ILE A 123 20.86 14.90 1.73
N GLU A 124 21.21 13.79 1.10
CA GLU A 124 22.17 13.77 -0.01
C GLU A 124 21.47 14.19 -1.31
N GLN A 125 22.22 14.68 -2.30
CA GLN A 125 21.66 15.09 -3.61
C GLN A 125 20.83 13.99 -4.29
N THR A 126 21.16 12.73 -4.03
CA THR A 126 20.45 11.56 -4.53
C THR A 126 19.03 11.46 -3.94
N ILE A 127 18.88 11.71 -2.64
CA ILE A 127 17.58 11.69 -1.95
C ILE A 127 16.68 12.82 -2.45
N GLU A 128 17.25 14.01 -2.68
CA GLU A 128 16.52 15.15 -3.22
C GLU A 128 15.92 14.82 -4.59
N GLN A 129 16.72 14.24 -5.49
CA GLN A 129 16.27 13.80 -6.81
C GLN A 129 15.22 12.67 -6.74
N GLU A 130 15.40 11.70 -5.84
CA GLU A 130 14.45 10.59 -5.68
C GLU A 130 13.12 11.05 -5.10
N VAL A 131 13.09 11.99 -4.17
CA VAL A 131 11.85 12.58 -3.65
C VAL A 131 11.08 13.30 -4.76
N ASP A 132 11.77 14.04 -5.63
CA ASP A 132 11.14 14.67 -6.80
C ASP A 132 10.58 13.63 -7.77
N VAL A 133 11.32 12.55 -8.04
CA VAL A 133 10.86 11.46 -8.90
C VAL A 133 9.65 10.74 -8.29
N MET A 134 9.66 10.48 -6.98
CA MET A 134 8.53 9.86 -6.28
C MET A 134 7.27 10.73 -6.31
N CYS A 135 7.42 12.05 -6.18
CA CYS A 135 6.31 13.00 -6.33
C CYS A 135 5.70 12.91 -7.73
N ASN A 136 6.53 12.92 -8.76
CA ASN A 136 6.09 12.84 -10.15
C ASN A 136 5.47 11.47 -10.48
N LEU A 137 6.01 10.38 -9.96
CA LEU A 137 5.49 9.04 -10.16
C LEU A 137 4.12 8.86 -9.48
N SER A 138 3.96 9.35 -8.26
CA SER A 138 2.70 9.33 -7.51
C SER A 138 1.62 10.13 -8.25
N GLN A 139 1.96 11.28 -8.80
CA GLN A 139 1.05 12.10 -9.60
C GLN A 139 0.69 11.41 -10.92
N GLY A 140 1.65 10.82 -11.62
CA GLY A 140 1.42 10.08 -12.87
C GLY A 140 0.51 8.87 -12.68
N ILE A 141 0.70 8.08 -11.61
CA ILE A 141 -0.17 6.94 -11.27
C ILE A 141 -1.60 7.42 -10.97
N LYS A 142 -1.74 8.54 -10.25
CA LYS A 142 -3.05 9.13 -9.96
C LYS A 142 -3.76 9.60 -11.23
N GLU A 143 -3.06 10.33 -12.09
CA GLU A 143 -3.61 10.81 -13.36
C GLU A 143 -4.05 9.66 -14.26
N THR A 144 -3.24 8.60 -14.35
CA THR A 144 -3.57 7.38 -15.09
C THR A 144 -4.80 6.69 -14.48
N GLY A 145 -4.83 6.50 -13.16
CA GLY A 145 -5.97 5.87 -12.48
C GLY A 145 -7.27 6.69 -12.59
N ILE A 146 -7.19 8.02 -12.60
CA ILE A 146 -8.34 8.89 -12.85
C ILE A 146 -8.82 8.78 -14.30
N ALA A 147 -7.89 8.72 -15.27
CA ALA A 147 -8.22 8.57 -16.68
C ALA A 147 -8.87 7.21 -16.96
N GLU A 148 -8.32 6.12 -16.38
CA GLU A 148 -8.89 4.78 -16.46
C GLU A 148 -10.30 4.72 -15.84
N GLY A 149 -10.47 5.23 -14.62
CA GLY A 149 -11.77 5.27 -13.95
C GLY A 149 -12.83 6.08 -14.70
N ARG A 150 -12.44 7.19 -15.32
CA ARG A 150 -13.33 7.97 -16.19
C ARG A 150 -13.69 7.23 -17.47
N ALA A 151 -12.75 6.50 -18.05
CA ALA A 151 -13.02 5.68 -19.23
C ALA A 151 -14.00 4.55 -18.91
N GLU A 152 -13.80 3.83 -17.79
CA GLU A 152 -14.73 2.79 -17.33
C GLU A 152 -16.14 3.35 -17.10
N GLU A 153 -16.27 4.50 -16.42
CA GLU A 153 -17.56 5.17 -16.18
C GLU A 153 -18.28 5.53 -17.49
N ILE A 154 -17.55 6.04 -18.48
CA ILE A 154 -18.13 6.38 -19.79
C ILE A 154 -18.62 5.14 -20.50
N ILE A 155 -17.88 4.04 -20.43
CA ILE A 155 -18.24 2.76 -21.04
C ILE A 155 -19.48 2.17 -20.36
N GLU A 156 -19.47 2.04 -19.02
CA GLU A 156 -20.60 1.49 -18.26
C GLU A 156 -21.87 2.31 -18.48
N THR A 157 -21.78 3.64 -18.33
CA THR A 157 -22.90 4.55 -18.56
C THR A 157 -23.40 4.49 -20.03
N GLY A 158 -22.48 4.37 -20.98
CA GLY A 158 -22.83 4.22 -22.39
C GLY A 158 -23.68 2.99 -22.67
N TYR A 159 -23.31 1.84 -22.10
CA TYR A 159 -24.08 0.60 -22.22
C TYR A 159 -25.42 0.68 -21.48
N GLU A 160 -25.48 1.26 -20.28
CA GLU A 160 -26.72 1.46 -19.53
C GLU A 160 -27.75 2.30 -20.31
N PHE A 161 -27.31 3.32 -21.01
CA PHE A 161 -28.17 4.16 -21.85
C PHE A 161 -28.38 3.61 -23.28
N GLY A 162 -27.89 2.41 -23.59
CA GLY A 162 -28.09 1.75 -24.89
C GLY A 162 -27.38 2.45 -26.04
N LEU A 163 -26.28 3.15 -25.79
CA LEU A 163 -25.50 3.79 -26.85
C LEU A 163 -24.74 2.74 -27.65
N SER A 164 -24.53 3.04 -28.95
CA SER A 164 -23.69 2.19 -29.78
C SER A 164 -22.22 2.26 -29.35
N GLU A 165 -21.44 1.22 -29.64
CA GLU A 165 -20.00 1.20 -29.39
C GLU A 165 -19.29 2.41 -30.02
N GLN A 166 -19.78 2.86 -31.18
CA GLN A 166 -19.23 3.99 -31.92
C GLN A 166 -19.46 5.31 -31.18
N ASP A 167 -20.66 5.51 -30.59
CA ASP A 167 -20.99 6.68 -29.78
C ASP A 167 -20.19 6.69 -28.47
N ILE A 168 -19.96 5.52 -27.84
CA ILE A 168 -19.14 5.38 -26.66
C ILE A 168 -17.68 5.76 -26.98
N LEU A 169 -17.15 5.31 -28.09
CA LEU A 169 -15.79 5.61 -28.55
C LEU A 169 -15.60 7.10 -28.83
N GLU A 170 -16.54 7.76 -29.47
CA GLU A 170 -16.52 9.21 -29.70
C GLU A 170 -16.56 10.00 -28.39
N ARG A 171 -17.34 9.57 -27.41
CA ARG A 171 -17.39 10.17 -26.08
C ARG A 171 -16.07 10.00 -25.34
N LEU A 172 -15.43 8.84 -25.41
CA LEU A 172 -14.12 8.58 -24.84
C LEU A 172 -13.08 9.51 -25.43
N GLN A 173 -12.99 9.60 -26.75
CA GLN A 173 -12.06 10.48 -27.45
C GLN A 173 -12.26 11.96 -27.07
N LYS A 174 -13.50 12.41 -26.99
CA LYS A 174 -13.84 13.81 -26.66
C LYS A 174 -13.56 14.19 -25.20
N LYS A 175 -13.73 13.25 -24.25
CA LYS A 175 -13.56 13.54 -22.81
C LYS A 175 -12.16 13.27 -22.29
N LEU A 176 -11.40 12.38 -22.91
CA LEU A 176 -10.05 12.06 -22.52
C LEU A 176 -9.00 12.92 -23.26
N SER A 177 -9.42 13.78 -24.21
CA SER A 177 -8.55 14.69 -24.97
C SER A 177 -7.32 13.99 -25.57
N ILE A 178 -7.52 12.79 -26.11
CA ILE A 178 -6.52 12.06 -26.86
C ILE A 178 -6.55 12.49 -28.31
#